data_d240b8e3e7d2f161b726ba2ee3fb6d86
#
_entry.id   d240b8e3e7d2f161b726ba2ee3fb6d86
#
_cell.length_a   1.000
_cell.length_b   1.000
_cell.length_c   1.000
_cell.angle_alpha   90.00
_cell.angle_beta   90.00
_cell.angle_gamma   90.00
#
_symmetry.space_group_name_H-M   'P 1'
#
loop_
_entity.id
_entity.type
_entity.pdbx_description
1 polymer ?
#
loop_
_entity_poly.entity_id
_entity_poly.type
_entity_poly.pdbx_seq_one_letter_code
_entity_poly.pdbx_strand_id
1 'polypeptide(L)'
;MKKIFIVLLLSVILIAGVFAQAEGETATKDQTIVLRLADNQPDNYPTVIGDKKFAELVEKYSNGRIKVDVYSQAQLGDEKSCIEQVQFGGIDFTRVSISPLSSFNPHLNALQMPYLYRDPDHLWKVLNGEIGQYFLDSMKASNFIGLTYYDSGARSFYTTKKPIYTVSDLKGLKIRVQESDLMMGLVSSLGAVPTPMSYGDVYSSLQSGVIDGAENNWPSYDSSSHYEVAKYYSIDQHTRVPEMLIASKISMDKLSAEDVALIKKAAKDSQQVQIDSWADYAMKSEAKVREAGCKINKINDQAEFAAAMAPLYDSMLSDEDMAWVEKIRAVK
;
A
#
# COMPACT_ATOMS: atom_id res chain seq x y z
N MET A 1 52.22 35.86 59.69
CA MET A 1 53.72 35.76 59.71
C MET A 1 54.11 34.84 58.57
N LYS A 2 55.12 35.30 57.83
CA LYS A 2 55.93 34.62 56.78
C LYS A 2 55.19 34.09 55.56
N LYS A 3 55.10 34.76 54.43
CA LYS A 3 56.02 34.96 53.32
C LYS A 3 56.80 33.68 52.97
N ILE A 4 56.60 33.17 51.74
CA ILE A 4 57.65 32.69 50.83
C ILE A 4 57.22 32.83 49.41
N PHE A 5 57.97 33.60 48.64
CA PHE A 5 58.11 33.73 47.18
C PHE A 5 58.90 32.52 46.65
N ILE A 6 58.61 32.03 45.45
CA ILE A 6 59.59 31.40 44.53
C ILE A 6 58.87 31.37 43.16
N VAL A 7 59.24 32.27 42.27
CA VAL A 7 60.31 32.30 41.24
C VAL A 7 59.93 31.41 40.02
N LEU A 8 59.58 32.14 38.94
CA LEU A 8 59.54 31.70 37.55
C LEU A 8 60.89 31.04 37.13
N LEU A 9 60.77 29.96 36.37
CA LEU A 9 61.84 29.59 35.42
C LEU A 9 61.26 29.25 34.06
N LEU A 10 61.45 30.15 33.10
CA LEU A 10 61.32 29.91 31.68
C LEU A 10 62.30 28.84 31.24
N SER A 11 61.85 27.83 30.54
CA SER A 11 62.68 27.00 29.68
C SER A 11 61.99 26.90 28.33
N VAL A 12 62.47 27.74 27.42
CA VAL A 12 62.22 27.63 25.98
C VAL A 12 63.05 26.46 25.46
N ILE A 13 62.38 25.39 25.00
CA ILE A 13 63.01 24.37 24.17
C ILE A 13 62.38 24.46 22.80
N LEU A 14 63.17 25.02 21.89
CA LEU A 14 62.98 24.94 20.45
C LEU A 14 63.23 23.48 20.04
N ILE A 15 62.18 22.79 19.57
CA ILE A 15 62.34 21.57 18.77
C ILE A 15 61.76 21.85 17.41
N ALA A 16 62.68 22.00 16.47
CA ALA A 16 62.39 22.13 15.06
C ALA A 16 61.76 20.81 14.52
N GLY A 17 60.75 20.99 13.75
CA GLY A 17 60.21 20.26 12.63
C GLY A 17 60.54 18.79 12.44
N VAL A 18 59.42 17.99 12.43
CA VAL A 18 59.18 17.00 11.40
C VAL A 18 57.71 17.15 11.04
N PHE A 19 57.41 17.84 9.97
CA PHE A 19 56.14 17.67 9.27
C PHE A 19 56.16 16.30 8.64
N ALA A 20 55.72 15.29 9.38
CA ALA A 20 55.20 14.07 8.80
C ALA A 20 53.82 14.40 8.29
N GLN A 21 53.69 14.57 7.02
CA GLN A 21 52.44 14.64 6.26
C GLN A 21 51.84 13.26 6.36
N ALA A 22 51.10 13.00 7.45
CA ALA A 22 50.18 11.92 7.49
C ALA A 22 48.96 12.40 6.67
N GLU A 23 48.94 12.03 5.41
CA GLU A 23 47.69 11.91 4.67
C GLU A 23 46.85 10.88 5.42
N GLY A 24 46.13 11.35 6.43
CA GLY A 24 45.03 10.63 7.02
C GLY A 24 43.92 10.67 5.99
N GLU A 25 43.80 9.60 5.22
CA GLU A 25 42.52 9.20 4.72
C GLU A 25 41.58 9.04 5.94
N THR A 26 40.94 10.15 6.33
CA THR A 26 39.69 10.07 7.05
C THR A 26 38.68 9.55 6.03
N ALA A 27 38.65 8.23 5.83
CA ALA A 27 37.47 7.57 5.38
C ALA A 27 36.40 7.98 6.39
N THR A 28 35.65 9.02 6.06
CA THR A 28 34.33 9.23 6.67
C THR A 28 33.59 7.92 6.45
N LYS A 29 33.40 7.15 7.53
CA LYS A 29 32.46 6.04 7.51
C LYS A 29 31.16 6.66 7.01
N ASP A 30 30.81 6.42 5.75
CA ASP A 30 29.57 6.87 5.19
C ASP A 30 28.46 6.37 6.13
N GLN A 31 27.79 7.30 6.79
CA GLN A 31 26.75 6.97 7.75
C GLN A 31 25.63 6.32 6.95
N THR A 32 25.34 5.05 7.24
CA THR A 32 24.24 4.31 6.57
C THR A 32 22.94 5.08 6.76
N ILE A 33 22.30 5.40 5.68
CA ILE A 33 20.96 6.01 5.67
C ILE A 33 19.95 4.90 5.96
N VAL A 34 19.18 5.05 7.03
CA VAL A 34 18.11 4.10 7.39
C VAL A 34 16.77 4.76 7.15
N LEU A 35 15.97 4.13 6.29
CA LEU A 35 14.63 4.57 5.92
C LEU A 35 13.61 3.56 6.45
N ARG A 36 12.37 4.00 6.73
CA ARG A 36 11.32 3.17 7.30
C ARG A 36 10.18 2.97 6.31
N LEU A 37 9.73 1.72 6.20
CA LEU A 37 8.58 1.32 5.39
C LEU A 37 7.51 0.69 6.27
N ALA A 38 6.26 1.17 6.17
CA ALA A 38 5.11 0.64 6.88
C ALA A 38 4.21 -0.22 5.98
N ASP A 39 3.74 -1.35 6.51
CA ASP A 39 2.66 -2.15 5.94
C ASP A 39 1.75 -2.67 7.06
N ASN A 40 0.43 -2.65 6.86
CA ASN A 40 -0.53 -3.13 7.85
C ASN A 40 -0.76 -4.65 7.79
N GLN A 41 -0.20 -5.35 6.79
CA GLN A 41 -0.39 -6.78 6.57
C GLN A 41 0.62 -7.63 7.35
N PRO A 42 0.33 -8.92 7.61
CA PRO A 42 1.25 -9.82 8.29
C PRO A 42 2.50 -10.16 7.45
N ASP A 43 3.55 -10.57 8.13
CA ASP A 43 4.90 -10.80 7.59
C ASP A 43 5.00 -11.70 6.35
N ASN A 44 4.08 -12.65 6.22
CA ASN A 44 4.00 -13.60 5.12
C ASN A 44 3.00 -13.19 4.03
N TYR A 45 2.40 -12.02 4.14
CA TYR A 45 1.48 -11.51 3.14
C TYR A 45 2.23 -11.04 1.88
N PRO A 46 1.68 -11.23 0.68
CA PRO A 46 2.40 -10.94 -0.56
C PRO A 46 2.91 -9.51 -0.71
N THR A 47 2.20 -8.50 -0.16
CA THR A 47 2.69 -7.13 -0.20
C THR A 47 3.93 -6.96 0.66
N VAL A 48 3.95 -7.52 1.88
CA VAL A 48 5.13 -7.49 2.76
C VAL A 48 6.32 -8.25 2.17
N ILE A 49 6.07 -9.33 1.42
CA ILE A 49 7.12 -10.02 0.66
C ILE A 49 7.71 -9.09 -0.41
N GLY A 50 6.85 -8.34 -1.13
CA GLY A 50 7.26 -7.30 -2.08
C GLY A 50 8.08 -6.20 -1.41
N ASP A 51 7.64 -5.70 -0.24
CA ASP A 51 8.32 -4.67 0.53
C ASP A 51 9.70 -5.12 1.03
N LYS A 52 9.81 -6.35 1.52
CA LYS A 52 11.09 -6.95 1.91
C LYS A 52 12.03 -7.09 0.70
N LYS A 53 11.48 -7.45 -0.47
CA LYS A 53 12.26 -7.49 -1.72
C LYS A 53 12.69 -6.10 -2.15
N PHE A 54 11.84 -5.09 -2.04
CA PHE A 54 12.21 -3.71 -2.27
C PHE A 54 13.37 -3.28 -1.35
N ALA A 55 13.26 -3.54 -0.05
CA ALA A 55 14.31 -3.23 0.93
C ALA A 55 15.65 -3.90 0.59
N GLU A 56 15.63 -5.20 0.28
CA GLU A 56 16.82 -5.95 -0.18
C GLU A 56 17.47 -5.31 -1.42
N LEU A 57 16.65 -4.91 -2.40
CA LEU A 57 17.14 -4.31 -3.63
C LEU A 57 17.71 -2.90 -3.41
N VAL A 58 17.11 -2.09 -2.53
CA VAL A 58 17.65 -0.78 -2.15
C VAL A 58 19.03 -0.94 -1.50
N GLU A 59 19.20 -1.86 -0.54
CA GLU A 59 20.48 -2.13 0.10
C GLU A 59 21.51 -2.62 -0.93
N LYS A 60 21.14 -3.55 -1.78
CA LYS A 60 22.00 -4.09 -2.85
C LYS A 60 22.44 -3.01 -3.84
N TYR A 61 21.51 -2.21 -4.36
CA TYR A 61 21.83 -1.21 -5.40
C TYR A 61 22.59 -0.03 -4.85
N SER A 62 22.43 0.29 -3.56
CA SER A 62 23.21 1.33 -2.87
C SER A 62 24.54 0.85 -2.33
N ASN A 63 24.93 -0.43 -2.56
CA ASN A 63 26.13 -1.03 -1.95
C ASN A 63 26.13 -0.92 -0.41
N GLY A 64 24.97 -1.08 0.24
CA GLY A 64 24.81 -1.01 1.68
C GLY A 64 24.73 0.40 2.27
N ARG A 65 24.76 1.46 1.46
CA ARG A 65 24.66 2.86 1.95
C ARG A 65 23.25 3.20 2.44
N ILE A 66 22.21 2.60 1.84
CA ILE A 66 20.80 2.85 2.20
C ILE A 66 20.21 1.52 2.62
N LYS A 67 19.56 1.52 3.79
CA LYS A 67 18.77 0.41 4.31
C LYS A 67 17.32 0.83 4.46
N VAL A 68 16.39 -0.12 4.25
CA VAL A 68 14.98 0.09 4.50
C VAL A 68 14.53 -0.92 5.54
N ASP A 69 14.09 -0.43 6.70
CA ASP A 69 13.49 -1.24 7.75
C ASP A 69 11.99 -1.38 7.47
N VAL A 70 11.52 -2.62 7.31
CA VAL A 70 10.12 -2.93 7.00
C VAL A 70 9.37 -3.23 8.30
N TYR A 71 8.33 -2.46 8.59
CA TYR A 71 7.44 -2.57 9.73
C TYR A 71 6.08 -3.09 9.27
N SER A 72 5.87 -4.39 9.37
CA SER A 72 4.62 -5.07 9.03
C SER A 72 3.60 -5.04 10.18
N GLN A 73 2.43 -5.67 9.99
CA GLN A 73 1.42 -5.89 11.06
C GLN A 73 0.93 -4.59 11.72
N ALA A 74 0.83 -3.50 10.95
CA ALA A 74 0.41 -2.19 11.45
C ALA A 74 1.25 -1.64 12.62
N GLN A 75 2.54 -2.03 12.74
CA GLN A 75 3.41 -1.56 13.83
C GLN A 75 3.57 -0.04 13.86
N LEU A 76 3.44 0.64 12.70
CA LEU A 76 3.54 2.09 12.60
C LEU A 76 2.17 2.78 12.44
N GLY A 77 1.07 2.02 12.49
CA GLY A 77 -0.29 2.51 12.37
C GLY A 77 -1.10 1.79 11.28
N ASP A 78 -2.37 2.15 11.16
CA ASP A 78 -3.24 1.73 10.07
C ASP A 78 -2.87 2.43 8.75
N GLU A 79 -3.52 2.03 7.63
CA GLU A 79 -3.20 2.58 6.30
C GLU A 79 -3.33 4.10 6.26
N LYS A 80 -4.41 4.67 6.77
CA LYS A 80 -4.65 6.12 6.73
C LYS A 80 -3.61 6.88 7.54
N SER A 81 -3.34 6.43 8.75
CA SER A 81 -2.29 7.01 9.61
C SER A 81 -0.91 6.94 8.95
N CYS A 82 -0.59 5.84 8.28
CA CYS A 82 0.69 5.69 7.57
C CYS A 82 0.77 6.62 6.34
N ILE A 83 -0.33 6.79 5.56
CA ILE A 83 -0.38 7.77 4.47
C ILE A 83 -0.09 9.18 5.00
N GLU A 84 -0.76 9.60 6.08
CA GLU A 84 -0.56 10.90 6.71
C GLU A 84 0.90 11.07 7.18
N GLN A 85 1.46 10.05 7.84
CA GLN A 85 2.86 10.09 8.30
C GLN A 85 3.85 10.20 7.13
N VAL A 86 3.62 9.51 6.02
CA VAL A 86 4.45 9.63 4.80
C VAL A 86 4.32 11.03 4.20
N GLN A 87 3.10 11.60 4.16
CA GLN A 87 2.88 12.95 3.64
C GLN A 87 3.68 14.01 4.40
N PHE A 88 3.81 13.87 5.71
CA PHE A 88 4.54 14.80 6.59
C PHE A 88 6.00 14.40 6.86
N GLY A 89 6.49 13.32 6.26
CA GLY A 89 7.88 12.86 6.43
C GLY A 89 8.15 12.18 7.78
N GLY A 90 7.13 11.72 8.48
CA GLY A 90 7.24 10.93 9.70
C GLY A 90 7.67 9.49 9.44
N ILE A 91 7.31 8.93 8.27
CA ILE A 91 7.73 7.65 7.72
C ILE A 91 8.19 7.89 6.29
N ASP A 92 9.15 7.11 5.78
CA ASP A 92 9.73 7.33 4.47
C ASP A 92 8.96 6.66 3.35
N PHE A 93 8.40 5.46 3.60
CA PHE A 93 7.61 4.69 2.67
C PHE A 93 6.40 4.05 3.35
N THR A 94 5.35 3.81 2.58
CA THR A 94 4.29 2.88 2.97
C THR A 94 3.71 2.19 1.74
N ARG A 95 3.34 0.91 1.90
CA ARG A 95 2.49 0.22 0.95
C ARG A 95 1.04 0.41 1.41
N VAL A 96 0.20 0.89 0.53
CA VAL A 96 -1.21 1.15 0.80
C VAL A 96 -2.10 0.80 -0.38
N SER A 97 -3.35 0.49 -0.09
CA SER A 97 -4.39 0.40 -1.11
C SER A 97 -4.69 1.79 -1.71
N ILE A 98 -4.89 1.86 -3.03
CA ILE A 98 -5.24 3.14 -3.66
C ILE A 98 -6.62 3.66 -3.22
N SER A 99 -7.46 2.83 -2.59
CA SER A 99 -8.77 3.26 -2.06
C SER A 99 -8.65 4.32 -0.97
N PRO A 100 -8.02 4.09 0.20
CA PRO A 100 -7.80 5.15 1.17
C PRO A 100 -6.86 6.26 0.63
N LEU A 101 -5.92 5.93 -0.24
CA LEU A 101 -5.01 6.90 -0.86
C LEU A 101 -5.75 7.91 -1.76
N SER A 102 -6.90 7.53 -2.34
CA SER A 102 -7.72 8.42 -3.17
C SER A 102 -8.31 9.61 -2.40
N SER A 103 -8.38 9.55 -1.08
CA SER A 103 -8.75 10.70 -0.24
C SER A 103 -7.70 11.82 -0.29
N PHE A 104 -6.45 11.50 -0.66
CA PHE A 104 -5.34 12.45 -0.82
C PHE A 104 -5.11 12.82 -2.29
N ASN A 105 -5.46 11.93 -3.22
CA ASN A 105 -5.41 12.16 -4.65
C ASN A 105 -6.64 11.54 -5.33
N PRO A 106 -7.74 12.28 -5.51
CA PRO A 106 -8.99 11.77 -6.08
C PRO A 106 -8.87 11.18 -7.50
N HIS A 107 -7.87 11.58 -8.29
CA HIS A 107 -7.61 11.01 -9.61
C HIS A 107 -7.42 9.48 -9.58
N LEU A 108 -6.94 8.93 -8.45
CA LEU A 108 -6.77 7.48 -8.29
C LEU A 108 -8.10 6.70 -8.39
N ASN A 109 -9.25 7.35 -8.23
CA ASN A 109 -10.54 6.71 -8.42
C ASN A 109 -10.69 6.13 -9.83
N ALA A 110 -10.10 6.78 -10.85
CA ALA A 110 -10.13 6.28 -12.22
C ALA A 110 -9.48 4.89 -12.40
N LEU A 111 -8.59 4.47 -11.48
CA LEU A 111 -7.93 3.16 -11.51
C LEU A 111 -8.70 2.05 -10.75
N GLN A 112 -9.78 2.37 -10.04
CA GLN A 112 -10.45 1.39 -9.16
C GLN A 112 -11.97 1.36 -9.34
N MET A 113 -12.48 1.93 -10.43
CA MET A 113 -13.90 1.92 -10.74
C MET A 113 -14.45 0.49 -10.86
N PRO A 114 -15.71 0.26 -10.47
CA PRO A 114 -16.32 -1.07 -10.52
C PRO A 114 -16.30 -1.66 -11.94
N TYR A 115 -15.92 -2.93 -12.05
CA TYR A 115 -15.89 -3.69 -13.32
C TYR A 115 -15.08 -3.04 -14.45
N LEU A 116 -14.07 -2.25 -14.10
CA LEU A 116 -13.22 -1.54 -15.06
C LEU A 116 -12.31 -2.48 -15.86
N TYR A 117 -11.68 -3.42 -15.16
CA TYR A 117 -10.71 -4.33 -15.77
C TYR A 117 -11.36 -5.64 -16.19
N ARG A 118 -11.04 -6.10 -17.40
CA ARG A 118 -11.52 -7.37 -17.94
C ARG A 118 -10.96 -8.59 -17.20
N ASP A 119 -9.66 -8.54 -16.89
CA ASP A 119 -8.90 -9.63 -16.29
C ASP A 119 -7.59 -9.07 -15.67
N PRO A 120 -6.77 -9.91 -15.00
CA PRO A 120 -5.48 -9.50 -14.46
C PRO A 120 -4.48 -9.00 -15.52
N ASP A 121 -4.47 -9.60 -16.70
CA ASP A 121 -3.56 -9.20 -17.78
C ASP A 121 -3.86 -7.79 -18.27
N HIS A 122 -5.13 -7.46 -18.40
CA HIS A 122 -5.57 -6.10 -18.72
C HIS A 122 -5.13 -5.10 -17.65
N LEU A 123 -5.34 -5.42 -16.37
CA LEU A 123 -4.89 -4.59 -15.26
C LEU A 123 -3.38 -4.29 -15.37
N TRP A 124 -2.57 -5.34 -15.56
CA TRP A 124 -1.12 -5.18 -15.57
C TRP A 124 -0.60 -4.48 -16.83
N LYS A 125 -1.26 -4.62 -17.98
CA LYS A 125 -0.96 -3.80 -19.16
C LYS A 125 -1.20 -2.32 -18.91
N VAL A 126 -2.29 -1.98 -18.23
CA VAL A 126 -2.61 -0.61 -17.84
C VAL A 126 -1.58 -0.07 -16.85
N LEU A 127 -1.34 -0.77 -15.74
CA LEU A 127 -0.49 -0.30 -14.65
C LEU A 127 1.01 -0.25 -15.01
N ASN A 128 1.46 -1.13 -15.91
CA ASN A 128 2.84 -1.12 -16.39
C ASN A 128 3.06 -0.22 -17.62
N GLY A 129 2.00 0.36 -18.17
CA GLY A 129 2.04 1.27 -19.31
C GLY A 129 2.08 2.74 -18.92
N GLU A 130 1.89 3.60 -19.92
CA GLU A 130 1.88 5.06 -19.76
C GLU A 130 0.79 5.55 -18.81
N ILE A 131 -0.36 4.85 -18.78
CA ILE A 131 -1.46 5.17 -17.86
C ILE A 131 -1.02 5.00 -16.42
N GLY A 132 -0.46 3.85 -16.07
CA GLY A 132 0.03 3.61 -14.71
C GLY A 132 1.12 4.61 -14.31
N GLN A 133 2.04 4.95 -15.24
CA GLN A 133 3.08 5.95 -14.98
C GLN A 133 2.49 7.34 -14.71
N TYR A 134 1.47 7.76 -15.47
CA TYR A 134 0.77 9.02 -15.22
C TYR A 134 0.24 9.11 -13.79
N PHE A 135 -0.43 8.05 -13.30
CA PHE A 135 -0.99 8.06 -11.95
C PHE A 135 0.09 7.99 -10.86
N LEU A 136 1.21 7.28 -11.07
CA LEU A 136 2.36 7.37 -10.17
C LEU A 136 2.92 8.79 -10.08
N ASP A 137 3.03 9.47 -11.23
CA ASP A 137 3.55 10.83 -11.28
C ASP A 137 2.58 11.87 -10.68
N SER A 138 1.26 11.63 -10.77
CA SER A 138 0.22 12.49 -10.18
C SER A 138 0.34 12.61 -8.66
N MET A 139 0.94 11.63 -8.00
CA MET A 139 1.12 11.62 -6.55
C MET A 139 1.95 12.79 -6.01
N LYS A 140 2.78 13.41 -6.87
CA LYS A 140 3.60 14.58 -6.49
C LYS A 140 2.77 15.78 -6.03
N ALA A 141 1.58 15.97 -6.59
CA ALA A 141 0.67 17.05 -6.22
C ALA A 141 0.21 16.97 -4.75
N SER A 142 0.22 15.77 -4.18
CA SER A 142 -0.19 15.48 -2.79
C SER A 142 0.99 15.23 -1.85
N ASN A 143 2.21 15.66 -2.23
CA ASN A 143 3.46 15.46 -1.47
C ASN A 143 3.95 14.01 -1.35
N PHE A 144 3.54 13.14 -2.26
CA PHE A 144 4.03 11.78 -2.35
C PHE A 144 4.87 11.57 -3.61
N ILE A 145 5.62 10.48 -3.64
CA ILE A 145 6.22 9.91 -4.84
C ILE A 145 5.65 8.51 -5.01
N GLY A 146 4.86 8.28 -6.05
CA GLY A 146 4.44 6.95 -6.45
C GLY A 146 5.64 6.16 -6.99
N LEU A 147 5.88 4.97 -6.47
CA LEU A 147 7.05 4.17 -6.81
C LEU A 147 6.70 3.00 -7.73
N THR A 148 5.72 2.19 -7.33
CA THR A 148 5.24 1.03 -8.11
C THR A 148 3.87 0.58 -7.62
N TYR A 149 3.24 -0.32 -8.39
CA TYR A 149 2.01 -1.01 -8.00
C TYR A 149 2.29 -2.44 -7.57
N TYR A 150 1.46 -2.95 -6.64
CA TYR A 150 1.39 -4.34 -6.25
C TYR A 150 -0.01 -4.90 -6.49
N ASP A 151 -0.09 -6.22 -6.65
CA ASP A 151 -1.36 -6.93 -6.88
C ASP A 151 -2.15 -7.07 -5.57
N SER A 152 -3.45 -6.94 -5.67
CA SER A 152 -4.40 -7.27 -4.62
C SER A 152 -5.63 -8.05 -5.15
N GLY A 153 -5.57 -8.52 -6.37
CA GLY A 153 -6.59 -9.33 -7.02
C GLY A 153 -7.94 -8.61 -7.17
N ALA A 154 -9.00 -9.42 -7.25
CA ALA A 154 -10.36 -8.92 -7.28
C ALA A 154 -11.02 -9.03 -5.90
N ARG A 155 -11.88 -8.07 -5.60
CA ARG A 155 -12.62 -7.98 -4.35
C ARG A 155 -14.03 -8.51 -4.55
N SER A 156 -14.54 -9.25 -3.55
CA SER A 156 -15.88 -9.83 -3.51
C SER A 156 -16.48 -9.71 -2.12
N PHE A 157 -17.80 -9.78 -2.04
CA PHE A 157 -18.52 -9.70 -0.76
C PHE A 157 -18.44 -10.98 0.06
N TYR A 158 -18.37 -10.84 1.38
CA TYR A 158 -18.56 -11.92 2.33
C TYR A 158 -19.38 -11.46 3.53
N THR A 159 -20.21 -12.37 4.06
CA THR A 159 -21.23 -12.06 5.06
C THR A 159 -21.28 -13.10 6.16
N THR A 160 -21.86 -12.70 7.29
CA THR A 160 -21.97 -13.55 8.50
C THR A 160 -23.17 -14.51 8.44
N LYS A 161 -24.29 -14.12 7.83
CA LYS A 161 -25.59 -14.82 7.99
C LYS A 161 -26.12 -15.52 6.74
N LYS A 162 -25.94 -14.94 5.55
CA LYS A 162 -26.52 -15.45 4.31
C LYS A 162 -25.65 -15.13 3.10
N PRO A 163 -25.67 -15.97 2.05
CA PRO A 163 -24.98 -15.64 0.80
C PRO A 163 -25.66 -14.50 0.05
N ILE A 164 -24.93 -13.87 -0.86
CA ILE A 164 -25.43 -12.85 -1.80
C ILE A 164 -25.49 -13.49 -3.18
N TYR A 165 -26.66 -13.46 -3.79
CA TYR A 165 -26.89 -13.92 -5.17
C TYR A 165 -27.32 -12.77 -6.09
N THR A 166 -28.03 -11.78 -5.55
CA THR A 166 -28.59 -10.63 -6.26
C THR A 166 -28.29 -9.34 -5.53
N VAL A 167 -28.42 -8.20 -6.19
CA VAL A 167 -28.31 -6.87 -5.57
C VAL A 167 -29.29 -6.72 -4.40
N SER A 168 -30.50 -7.29 -4.50
CA SER A 168 -31.49 -7.21 -3.44
C SER A 168 -31.08 -7.90 -2.14
N ASP A 169 -30.16 -8.87 -2.18
CA ASP A 169 -29.65 -9.55 -0.99
C ASP A 169 -28.76 -8.64 -0.11
N LEU A 170 -28.19 -7.61 -0.70
CA LEU A 170 -27.35 -6.61 0.00
C LEU A 170 -28.19 -5.55 0.72
N LYS A 171 -29.46 -5.38 0.33
CA LYS A 171 -30.30 -4.28 0.83
C LYS A 171 -30.34 -4.23 2.36
N GLY A 172 -29.88 -3.10 2.91
CA GLY A 172 -29.88 -2.82 4.34
C GLY A 172 -28.81 -3.53 5.16
N LEU A 173 -27.96 -4.38 4.54
CA LEU A 173 -26.81 -4.97 5.22
C LEU A 173 -25.77 -3.90 5.53
N LYS A 174 -25.20 -3.93 6.72
CA LYS A 174 -24.05 -3.12 7.10
C LYS A 174 -22.78 -3.78 6.58
N ILE A 175 -22.22 -3.22 5.52
CA ILE A 175 -21.04 -3.76 4.86
C ILE A 175 -19.84 -2.87 5.15
N ARG A 176 -18.83 -3.44 5.77
CA ARG A 176 -17.56 -2.74 5.97
C ARG A 176 -16.89 -2.47 4.63
N VAL A 177 -16.37 -1.27 4.50
CA VAL A 177 -15.53 -0.84 3.38
C VAL A 177 -14.24 -0.20 3.88
N GLN A 178 -13.25 -0.04 2.99
CA GLN A 178 -12.10 0.81 3.24
C GLN A 178 -12.56 2.27 3.41
N GLU A 179 -11.77 3.11 4.06
CA GLU A 179 -12.04 4.54 4.28
C GLU A 179 -11.84 5.31 2.97
N SER A 180 -12.83 5.20 2.09
CA SER A 180 -12.84 5.75 0.73
C SER A 180 -14.27 6.10 0.31
N ASP A 181 -14.45 7.30 -0.21
CA ASP A 181 -15.75 7.78 -0.70
C ASP A 181 -16.27 6.90 -1.85
N LEU A 182 -15.39 6.45 -2.75
CA LEU A 182 -15.77 5.53 -3.81
C LEU A 182 -16.29 4.20 -3.27
N MET A 183 -15.61 3.60 -2.28
CA MET A 183 -16.03 2.32 -1.71
C MET A 183 -17.34 2.46 -0.91
N MET A 184 -17.55 3.60 -0.25
CA MET A 184 -18.83 3.92 0.38
C MET A 184 -19.93 4.08 -0.66
N GLY A 185 -19.68 4.79 -1.74
CA GLY A 185 -20.60 4.95 -2.87
C GLY A 185 -20.95 3.62 -3.52
N LEU A 186 -19.96 2.74 -3.73
CA LEU A 186 -20.13 1.41 -4.29
C LEU A 186 -21.14 0.58 -3.48
N VAL A 187 -20.95 0.49 -2.18
CA VAL A 187 -21.85 -0.26 -1.30
C VAL A 187 -23.25 0.38 -1.22
N SER A 188 -23.30 1.73 -1.18
CA SER A 188 -24.57 2.47 -1.19
C SER A 188 -25.37 2.25 -2.46
N SER A 189 -24.73 2.20 -3.63
CA SER A 189 -25.40 1.97 -4.92
C SER A 189 -26.10 0.60 -5.02
N LEU A 190 -25.64 -0.37 -4.22
CA LEU A 190 -26.24 -1.69 -4.07
C LEU A 190 -27.34 -1.75 -3.00
N GLY A 191 -27.69 -0.61 -2.38
CA GLY A 191 -28.71 -0.52 -1.33
C GLY A 191 -28.26 -1.03 0.04
N ALA A 192 -26.99 -1.34 0.23
CA ALA A 192 -26.40 -1.67 1.52
C ALA A 192 -25.98 -0.40 2.28
N VAL A 193 -25.63 -0.55 3.55
CA VAL A 193 -25.17 0.52 4.43
C VAL A 193 -23.64 0.44 4.55
N PRO A 194 -22.87 1.34 3.92
CA PRO A 194 -21.43 1.32 4.02
C PRO A 194 -20.99 1.70 5.44
N THR A 195 -20.03 0.96 5.95
CA THR A 195 -19.47 1.18 7.28
C THR A 195 -17.94 1.28 7.16
N PRO A 196 -17.40 2.47 6.88
CA PRO A 196 -15.95 2.65 6.75
C PRO A 196 -15.26 2.43 8.10
N MET A 197 -14.19 1.65 8.10
CA MET A 197 -13.36 1.41 9.28
C MET A 197 -11.99 0.85 8.89
N SER A 198 -11.02 1.02 9.80
CA SER A 198 -9.68 0.47 9.61
C SER A 198 -9.71 -1.07 9.51
N TYR A 199 -8.70 -1.62 8.81
CA TYR A 199 -8.66 -3.06 8.53
C TYR A 199 -8.57 -3.92 9.79
N GLY A 200 -7.84 -3.46 10.82
CA GLY A 200 -7.66 -4.16 12.08
C GLY A 200 -8.94 -4.38 12.89
N ASP A 201 -9.97 -3.55 12.66
CA ASP A 201 -11.24 -3.59 13.41
C ASP A 201 -12.29 -4.54 12.81
N VAL A 202 -12.04 -5.05 11.60
CA VAL A 202 -13.06 -5.78 10.81
C VAL A 202 -13.44 -7.10 11.47
N TYR A 203 -12.46 -7.91 11.93
CA TYR A 203 -12.74 -9.20 12.55
C TYR A 203 -13.66 -9.07 13.76
N SER A 204 -13.32 -8.17 14.69
CA SER A 204 -14.10 -7.94 15.92
C SER A 204 -15.50 -7.38 15.61
N SER A 205 -15.62 -6.53 14.60
CA SER A 205 -16.89 -5.96 14.15
C SER A 205 -17.81 -6.99 13.49
N LEU A 206 -17.25 -7.93 12.70
CA LEU A 206 -17.98 -9.11 12.17
C LEU A 206 -18.43 -10.03 13.30
N GLN A 207 -17.52 -10.34 14.23
CA GLN A 207 -17.78 -11.25 15.34
C GLN A 207 -18.87 -10.73 16.29
N SER A 208 -18.85 -9.44 16.59
CA SER A 208 -19.83 -8.79 17.48
C SER A 208 -21.14 -8.42 16.78
N GLY A 209 -21.22 -8.52 15.45
CA GLY A 209 -22.40 -8.17 14.66
C GLY A 209 -22.60 -6.64 14.50
N VAL A 210 -21.57 -5.83 14.71
CA VAL A 210 -21.58 -4.39 14.38
C VAL A 210 -21.78 -4.21 12.88
N ILE A 211 -21.16 -5.09 12.08
CA ILE A 211 -21.34 -5.20 10.63
C ILE A 211 -21.88 -6.60 10.27
N ASP A 212 -22.62 -6.68 9.17
CA ASP A 212 -23.19 -7.93 8.65
C ASP A 212 -22.24 -8.62 7.66
N GLY A 213 -21.27 -7.90 7.12
CA GLY A 213 -20.31 -8.39 6.14
C GLY A 213 -19.26 -7.35 5.81
N ALA A 214 -18.39 -7.73 4.89
CA ALA A 214 -17.37 -6.87 4.29
C ALA A 214 -17.10 -7.33 2.86
N GLU A 215 -16.13 -6.68 2.20
CA GLU A 215 -15.68 -7.06 0.87
C GLU A 215 -14.15 -7.05 0.84
N ASN A 216 -13.56 -8.04 0.20
CA ASN A 216 -12.11 -8.14 0.01
C ASN A 216 -11.75 -9.32 -0.93
N ASN A 217 -10.45 -9.51 -1.14
CA ASN A 217 -9.84 -10.60 -1.88
C ASN A 217 -9.62 -11.86 -1.02
N TRP A 218 -9.26 -12.98 -1.64
CA TRP A 218 -9.01 -14.26 -0.95
C TRP A 218 -7.87 -14.19 0.09
N PRO A 219 -6.68 -13.64 -0.23
CA PRO A 219 -5.61 -13.47 0.75
C PRO A 219 -6.01 -12.73 2.00
N SER A 220 -6.72 -11.63 1.87
CA SER A 220 -7.18 -10.83 3.01
C SER A 220 -8.25 -11.55 3.84
N TYR A 221 -9.21 -12.22 3.19
CA TYR A 221 -10.25 -13.00 3.85
C TYR A 221 -9.67 -14.14 4.68
N ASP A 222 -8.60 -14.77 4.20
CA ASP A 222 -7.86 -15.82 4.89
C ASP A 222 -6.96 -15.28 6.01
N SER A 223 -6.01 -14.38 5.66
CA SER A 223 -4.96 -13.93 6.57
C SER A 223 -5.46 -13.19 7.81
N SER A 224 -6.62 -12.52 7.68
CA SER A 224 -7.31 -11.84 8.79
C SER A 224 -8.31 -12.72 9.55
N SER A 225 -8.40 -14.00 9.19
CA SER A 225 -9.38 -14.95 9.76
C SER A 225 -10.85 -14.52 9.62
N HIS A 226 -11.18 -13.59 8.72
CA HIS A 226 -12.55 -13.16 8.51
C HIS A 226 -13.47 -14.33 8.14
N TYR A 227 -12.92 -15.35 7.47
CA TYR A 227 -13.62 -16.59 7.11
C TYR A 227 -14.16 -17.38 8.32
N GLU A 228 -13.61 -17.16 9.52
CA GLU A 228 -14.09 -17.84 10.73
C GLU A 228 -15.43 -17.30 11.21
N VAL A 229 -15.66 -16.00 11.03
CA VAL A 229 -16.83 -15.26 11.52
C VAL A 229 -17.82 -14.87 10.41
N ALA A 230 -17.40 -14.79 9.16
CA ALA A 230 -18.23 -14.49 7.99
C ALA A 230 -18.09 -15.61 6.96
N LYS A 231 -18.91 -16.66 7.11
CA LYS A 231 -18.77 -17.94 6.38
C LYS A 231 -19.27 -17.94 4.93
N TYR A 232 -19.92 -16.88 4.46
CA TYR A 232 -20.51 -16.82 3.13
C TYR A 232 -19.67 -15.88 2.25
N TYR A 233 -18.98 -16.43 1.26
CA TYR A 233 -18.21 -15.64 0.30
C TYR A 233 -18.88 -15.69 -1.06
N SER A 234 -19.33 -14.55 -1.56
CA SER A 234 -20.10 -14.41 -2.81
C SER A 234 -19.25 -13.75 -3.88
N ILE A 235 -18.82 -14.55 -4.85
CA ILE A 235 -17.90 -14.13 -5.91
C ILE A 235 -18.65 -13.25 -6.89
N ASP A 236 -18.45 -11.95 -6.80
CA ASP A 236 -18.93 -10.93 -7.74
C ASP A 236 -17.81 -10.16 -8.41
N GLN A 237 -16.63 -10.14 -7.82
CA GLN A 237 -15.42 -9.49 -8.35
C GLN A 237 -15.69 -8.04 -8.79
N HIS A 238 -16.39 -7.29 -7.96
CA HIS A 238 -16.92 -5.96 -8.30
C HIS A 238 -15.84 -4.92 -8.59
N THR A 239 -14.63 -5.06 -8.05
CA THR A 239 -13.51 -4.18 -8.38
C THR A 239 -12.17 -4.87 -8.17
N ARG A 240 -11.14 -4.32 -8.83
CA ARG A 240 -9.73 -4.54 -8.56
C ARG A 240 -9.15 -3.23 -8.06
N VAL A 241 -8.60 -3.24 -6.86
CA VAL A 241 -8.02 -2.06 -6.21
C VAL A 241 -6.53 -2.29 -6.08
N PRO A 242 -5.70 -1.76 -6.99
CA PRO A 242 -4.25 -1.92 -6.88
C PRO A 242 -3.72 -1.40 -5.54
N GLU A 243 -2.64 -2.03 -5.07
CA GLU A 243 -1.82 -1.48 -4.02
C GLU A 243 -0.76 -0.56 -4.62
N MET A 244 -0.33 0.45 -3.90
CA MET A 244 0.75 1.34 -4.32
C MET A 244 1.81 1.43 -3.24
N LEU A 245 3.07 1.26 -3.61
CA LEU A 245 4.21 1.64 -2.79
C LEU A 245 4.47 3.12 -3.03
N ILE A 246 4.33 3.93 -1.97
CA ILE A 246 4.58 5.37 -2.01
C ILE A 246 5.73 5.77 -1.11
N ALA A 247 6.42 6.86 -1.49
CA ALA A 247 7.45 7.49 -0.68
C ALA A 247 7.07 8.90 -0.26
N SER A 248 7.59 9.33 0.88
CA SER A 248 7.55 10.72 1.32
C SER A 248 8.38 11.59 0.39
N LYS A 249 7.76 12.59 -0.23
CA LYS A 249 8.50 13.59 -1.00
C LYS A 249 9.54 14.31 -0.12
N ILE A 250 9.19 14.59 1.15
CA ILE A 250 10.09 15.23 2.10
C ILE A 250 11.34 14.39 2.39
N SER A 251 11.18 13.06 2.51
CA SER A 251 12.32 12.16 2.72
C SER A 251 13.16 12.03 1.44
N MET A 252 12.51 11.90 0.28
CA MET A 252 13.22 11.76 -0.99
C MET A 252 13.97 13.04 -1.40
N ASP A 253 13.46 14.21 -1.09
CA ASP A 253 14.13 15.50 -1.37
C ASP A 253 15.46 15.68 -0.59
N LYS A 254 15.69 14.88 0.46
CA LYS A 254 16.95 14.85 1.21
C LYS A 254 18.03 13.96 0.60
N LEU A 255 17.65 13.11 -0.35
CA LEU A 255 18.53 12.17 -1.00
C LEU A 255 19.10 12.75 -2.31
N SER A 256 20.20 12.18 -2.78
CA SER A 256 20.73 12.52 -4.09
C SER A 256 19.79 12.04 -5.20
N ALA A 257 19.85 12.69 -6.36
CA ALA A 257 19.06 12.26 -7.54
C ALA A 257 19.38 10.82 -7.95
N GLU A 258 20.62 10.38 -7.76
CA GLU A 258 21.07 9.01 -8.00
C GLU A 258 20.39 8.02 -7.03
N ASP A 259 20.35 8.35 -5.74
CA ASP A 259 19.70 7.52 -4.72
C ASP A 259 18.18 7.42 -4.95
N VAL A 260 17.54 8.53 -5.32
CA VAL A 260 16.09 8.51 -5.69
C VAL A 260 15.86 7.63 -6.92
N ALA A 261 16.72 7.71 -7.93
CA ALA A 261 16.60 6.85 -9.12
C ALA A 261 16.80 5.37 -8.80
N LEU A 262 17.76 5.05 -7.92
CA LEU A 262 18.03 3.72 -7.40
C LEU A 262 16.80 3.16 -6.65
N ILE A 263 16.19 3.95 -5.76
CA ILE A 263 15.01 3.57 -4.99
C ILE A 263 13.84 3.27 -5.94
N LYS A 264 13.59 4.12 -6.94
CA LYS A 264 12.55 3.88 -7.95
C LYS A 264 12.80 2.59 -8.73
N LYS A 265 14.06 2.33 -9.10
CA LYS A 265 14.43 1.08 -9.78
C LYS A 265 14.18 -0.13 -8.89
N ALA A 266 14.57 -0.08 -7.62
CA ALA A 266 14.36 -1.16 -6.66
C ALA A 266 12.87 -1.45 -6.46
N ALA A 267 12.02 -0.43 -6.38
CA ALA A 267 10.58 -0.58 -6.28
C ALA A 267 9.99 -1.26 -7.54
N LYS A 268 10.41 -0.84 -8.74
CA LYS A 268 9.96 -1.48 -9.98
C LYS A 268 10.40 -2.92 -10.08
N ASP A 269 11.64 -3.23 -9.68
CA ASP A 269 12.20 -4.59 -9.74
C ASP A 269 11.59 -5.53 -8.66
N SER A 270 11.03 -4.99 -7.56
CA SER A 270 10.33 -5.78 -6.53
C SER A 270 8.93 -6.24 -6.97
N GLN A 271 8.32 -5.54 -7.93
CA GLN A 271 6.93 -5.75 -8.36
C GLN A 271 6.65 -7.19 -8.79
N GLN A 272 7.51 -7.79 -9.62
CA GLN A 272 7.26 -9.14 -10.12
C GLN A 272 7.28 -10.19 -9.00
N VAL A 273 8.15 -10.03 -8.00
CA VAL A 273 8.19 -10.93 -6.84
C VAL A 273 6.88 -10.86 -6.05
N GLN A 274 6.31 -9.67 -5.91
CA GLN A 274 5.02 -9.49 -5.26
C GLN A 274 3.88 -10.12 -6.06
N ILE A 275 3.82 -9.91 -7.38
CA ILE A 275 2.81 -10.49 -8.27
C ILE A 275 2.83 -12.02 -8.22
N ASP A 276 4.02 -12.63 -8.32
CA ASP A 276 4.17 -14.08 -8.26
C ASP A 276 3.75 -14.63 -6.89
N SER A 277 4.14 -13.96 -5.81
CA SER A 277 3.72 -14.29 -4.44
C SER A 277 2.21 -14.15 -4.27
N TRP A 278 1.60 -13.14 -4.87
CA TRP A 278 0.16 -12.94 -4.84
C TRP A 278 -0.60 -14.10 -5.47
N ALA A 279 -0.21 -14.51 -6.66
CA ALA A 279 -0.88 -15.59 -7.39
C ALA A 279 -0.87 -16.92 -6.59
N ASP A 280 0.29 -17.27 -6.02
CA ASP A 280 0.44 -18.47 -5.19
C ASP A 280 -0.38 -18.38 -3.89
N TYR A 281 -0.29 -17.24 -3.20
CA TYR A 281 -0.99 -17.06 -1.93
C TYR A 281 -2.52 -17.03 -2.11
N ALA A 282 -3.03 -16.38 -3.16
CA ALA A 282 -4.46 -16.31 -3.44
C ALA A 282 -5.07 -17.70 -3.70
N MET A 283 -4.37 -18.54 -4.45
CA MET A 283 -4.79 -19.92 -4.72
C MET A 283 -4.81 -20.76 -3.42
N LYS A 284 -3.79 -20.62 -2.57
CA LYS A 284 -3.72 -21.32 -1.28
C LYS A 284 -4.80 -20.84 -0.31
N SER A 285 -5.07 -19.54 -0.25
CA SER A 285 -6.10 -18.94 0.59
C SER A 285 -7.49 -19.43 0.19
N GLU A 286 -7.82 -19.44 -1.10
CA GLU A 286 -9.10 -19.97 -1.57
C GLU A 286 -9.27 -21.45 -1.18
N ALA A 287 -8.24 -22.29 -1.37
CA ALA A 287 -8.28 -23.69 -0.98
C ALA A 287 -8.53 -23.85 0.53
N LYS A 288 -7.76 -23.12 1.36
CA LYS A 288 -7.87 -23.17 2.82
C LYS A 288 -9.25 -22.78 3.33
N VAL A 289 -9.84 -21.70 2.82
CA VAL A 289 -11.17 -21.25 3.29
C VAL A 289 -12.27 -22.21 2.84
N ARG A 290 -12.12 -22.89 1.69
CA ARG A 290 -13.01 -23.96 1.26
C ARG A 290 -12.94 -25.17 2.21
N GLU A 291 -11.73 -25.60 2.57
CA GLU A 291 -11.50 -26.70 3.53
C GLU A 291 -12.04 -26.35 4.94
N ALA A 292 -12.00 -25.07 5.33
CA ALA A 292 -12.58 -24.57 6.58
C ALA A 292 -14.12 -24.51 6.57
N GLY A 293 -14.77 -24.99 5.50
CA GLY A 293 -16.22 -25.11 5.39
C GLY A 293 -16.96 -23.82 5.06
N CYS A 294 -16.26 -22.82 4.52
CA CYS A 294 -16.91 -21.62 4.00
C CYS A 294 -17.81 -21.95 2.81
N LYS A 295 -18.97 -21.29 2.75
CA LYS A 295 -19.93 -21.44 1.68
C LYS A 295 -19.65 -20.40 0.60
N ILE A 296 -19.14 -20.88 -0.53
CA ILE A 296 -18.73 -20.05 -1.64
C ILE A 296 -19.72 -20.20 -2.77
N ASN A 297 -20.29 -19.09 -3.24
CA ASN A 297 -21.20 -19.03 -4.37
C ASN A 297 -20.73 -17.97 -5.38
N LYS A 298 -21.24 -18.07 -6.60
CA LYS A 298 -21.22 -16.97 -7.55
C LYS A 298 -22.54 -16.21 -7.47
N ILE A 299 -22.51 -14.92 -7.77
CA ILE A 299 -23.74 -14.13 -7.97
C ILE A 299 -24.47 -14.63 -9.22
N ASN A 300 -25.79 -14.37 -9.30
CA ASN A 300 -26.61 -14.85 -10.40
C ASN A 300 -26.35 -14.10 -11.71
N ASP A 301 -26.18 -12.77 -11.62
CA ASP A 301 -26.00 -11.91 -12.79
C ASP A 301 -25.05 -10.74 -12.45
N GLN A 302 -23.87 -10.75 -13.04
CA GLN A 302 -22.89 -9.68 -12.88
C GLN A 302 -23.37 -8.37 -13.51
N ALA A 303 -24.17 -8.42 -14.57
CA ALA A 303 -24.68 -7.23 -15.23
C ALA A 303 -25.66 -6.45 -14.34
N GLU A 304 -26.42 -7.11 -13.46
CA GLU A 304 -27.28 -6.47 -12.46
C GLU A 304 -26.43 -5.61 -11.50
N PHE A 305 -25.32 -6.16 -10.99
CA PHE A 305 -24.41 -5.44 -10.10
C PHE A 305 -23.71 -4.30 -10.81
N ALA A 306 -23.21 -4.53 -12.02
CA ALA A 306 -22.55 -3.50 -12.82
C ALA A 306 -23.51 -2.33 -13.14
N ALA A 307 -24.76 -2.61 -13.50
CA ALA A 307 -25.77 -1.59 -13.76
C ALA A 307 -26.10 -0.74 -12.51
N ALA A 308 -26.18 -1.37 -11.33
CA ALA A 308 -26.43 -0.66 -10.07
C ALA A 308 -25.25 0.28 -9.70
N MET A 309 -24.02 -0.08 -10.05
CA MET A 309 -22.81 0.71 -9.78
C MET A 309 -22.48 1.73 -10.88
N ALA A 310 -23.08 1.63 -12.07
CA ALA A 310 -22.77 2.50 -13.21
C ALA A 310 -22.85 4.01 -12.89
N PRO A 311 -23.82 4.52 -12.09
CA PRO A 311 -23.88 5.93 -11.74
C PRO A 311 -22.66 6.47 -10.97
N LEU A 312 -21.84 5.59 -10.40
CA LEU A 312 -20.61 6.01 -9.71
C LEU A 312 -19.59 6.67 -10.65
N TYR A 313 -19.56 6.24 -11.91
CA TYR A 313 -18.66 6.81 -12.90
C TYR A 313 -18.91 8.31 -13.07
N ASP A 314 -20.17 8.73 -13.14
CA ASP A 314 -20.53 10.15 -13.30
C ASP A 314 -20.40 10.94 -11.98
N SER A 315 -20.61 10.30 -10.83
CA SER A 315 -20.61 10.99 -9.54
C SER A 315 -19.24 11.10 -8.88
N MET A 316 -18.31 10.21 -9.22
CA MET A 316 -17.02 10.08 -8.55
C MET A 316 -15.82 10.53 -9.40
N LEU A 317 -16.04 10.78 -10.68
CA LEU A 317 -14.98 11.13 -11.62
C LEU A 317 -15.20 12.52 -12.21
N SER A 318 -14.12 13.26 -12.41
CA SER A 318 -14.08 14.44 -13.24
C SER A 318 -14.11 14.05 -14.72
N ASP A 319 -14.37 15.00 -15.62
CA ASP A 319 -14.27 14.79 -17.08
C ASP A 319 -12.87 14.29 -17.49
N GLU A 320 -11.83 14.78 -16.83
CA GLU A 320 -10.45 14.36 -17.07
C GLU A 320 -10.26 12.89 -16.64
N ASP A 321 -10.75 12.50 -15.45
CA ASP A 321 -10.64 11.14 -14.97
C ASP A 321 -11.46 10.17 -15.82
N MET A 322 -12.64 10.59 -16.29
CA MET A 322 -13.43 9.80 -17.23
C MET A 322 -12.68 9.56 -18.54
N ALA A 323 -11.95 10.56 -19.05
CA ALA A 323 -11.11 10.37 -20.24
C ALA A 323 -9.99 9.33 -20.00
N TRP A 324 -9.48 9.23 -18.77
CA TRP A 324 -8.54 8.16 -18.39
C TRP A 324 -9.22 6.80 -18.35
N VAL A 325 -10.44 6.70 -17.81
CA VAL A 325 -11.21 5.46 -17.82
C VAL A 325 -11.41 4.94 -19.26
N GLU A 326 -11.73 5.82 -20.20
CA GLU A 326 -11.88 5.42 -21.61
C GLU A 326 -10.55 4.92 -22.22
N LYS A 327 -9.43 5.55 -21.88
CA LYS A 327 -8.10 5.05 -22.27
C LYS A 327 -7.81 3.70 -21.66
N ILE A 328 -8.14 3.48 -20.37
CA ILE A 328 -7.97 2.19 -19.69
C ILE A 328 -8.77 1.10 -20.44
N ARG A 329 -10.03 1.35 -20.73
CA ARG A 329 -10.90 0.40 -21.46
C ARG A 329 -10.37 0.05 -22.84
N ALA A 330 -9.69 1.00 -23.50
CA ALA A 330 -9.14 0.83 -24.85
C ALA A 330 -7.84 -0.01 -24.90
N VAL A 331 -7.14 -0.23 -23.77
CA VAL A 331 -5.95 -1.10 -23.70
C VAL A 331 -6.33 -2.52 -24.08
N LYS A 332 -5.59 -3.13 -25.03
CA LYS A 332 -5.85 -4.48 -25.55
C LYS A 332 -5.03 -5.54 -24.86
#